data_13e13856c13c3caf8c571630527fed37
#
_entry.id   13e13856c13c3caf8c571630527fed37
#
_cell.length_a   1.000
_cell.length_b   1.000
_cell.length_c   1.000
_cell.angle_alpha   90.00
_cell.angle_beta   90.00
_cell.angle_gamma   90.00
#
_symmetry.space_group_name_H-M   'P 1'
#
loop_
_entity.id
_entity.type
_entity.pdbx_description
1 polymer ?
#
loop_
_entity_poly.entity_id
_entity_poly.type
_entity_poly.pdbx_seq_one_letter_code
_entity_poly.pdbx_strand_id
1 'polypeptide(L)'
;MERDREAVRDAAVAIALVELLPVLDDIGRAREHDELDGAFKVVGEALEAAATRLGLEGFGAPGEPFDPTVHEAIAQESSPDVETTTCITVFQQGYRYKDRIVRPARVVVAEPATSAE
;
A
#
# COMPACT_ATOMS: atom_id res chain seq x y z
N MET A 1 20.79 -2.39 -25.81
CA MET A 1 19.43 -2.24 -26.35
C MET A 1 18.62 -1.32 -25.47
N GLU A 2 17.78 -0.53 -26.08
CA GLU A 2 17.03 0.48 -25.35
C GLU A 2 16.10 -0.14 -24.29
N ARG A 3 15.44 -1.24 -24.64
CA ARG A 3 14.56 -1.93 -23.69
C ARG A 3 15.31 -2.42 -22.46
N ASP A 4 16.51 -2.94 -22.66
CA ASP A 4 17.30 -3.44 -21.54
C ASP A 4 17.74 -2.32 -20.63
N ARG A 5 18.10 -1.18 -21.21
CA ARG A 5 18.49 -0.02 -20.41
C ARG A 5 17.32 0.50 -19.59
N GLU A 6 16.14 0.53 -20.20
CA GLU A 6 14.94 0.99 -19.51
C GLU A 6 14.61 0.05 -18.37
N ALA A 7 14.68 -1.26 -18.62
CA ALA A 7 14.38 -2.24 -17.56
C ALA A 7 15.38 -2.13 -16.41
N VAL A 8 16.65 -1.92 -16.70
CA VAL A 8 17.65 -1.75 -15.66
C VAL A 8 17.40 -0.47 -14.88
N ARG A 9 17.04 0.60 -15.56
CA ARG A 9 16.74 1.86 -14.91
C ARG A 9 15.53 1.71 -14.00
N ASP A 10 14.48 1.07 -14.48
CA ASP A 10 13.25 0.89 -13.69
C ASP A 10 13.53 0.02 -12.48
N ALA A 11 14.34 -1.01 -12.61
CA ALA A 11 14.69 -1.85 -11.48
C ALA A 11 15.47 -1.05 -10.42
N ALA A 12 16.38 -0.19 -10.87
CA ALA A 12 17.17 0.62 -9.95
C ALA A 12 16.29 1.62 -9.22
N VAL A 13 15.35 2.25 -9.92
CA VAL A 13 14.42 3.18 -9.29
C VAL A 13 13.56 2.46 -8.28
N ALA A 14 13.06 1.26 -8.63
CA ALA A 14 12.23 0.49 -7.70
C ALA A 14 13.01 0.15 -6.43
N ILE A 15 14.28 -0.23 -6.55
CA ILE A 15 15.12 -0.54 -5.40
C ILE A 15 15.27 0.70 -4.52
N ALA A 16 15.51 1.85 -5.13
CA ALA A 16 15.65 3.10 -4.37
C ALA A 16 14.35 3.45 -3.66
N LEU A 17 13.22 3.26 -4.31
CA LEU A 17 11.94 3.57 -3.71
C LEU A 17 11.63 2.68 -2.51
N VAL A 18 12.07 1.41 -2.55
CA VAL A 18 11.90 0.51 -1.41
C VAL A 18 12.55 1.09 -0.16
N GLU A 19 13.70 1.74 -0.32
CA GLU A 19 14.39 2.34 0.81
C GLU A 19 13.61 3.50 1.43
N LEU A 20 12.69 4.10 0.70
CA LEU A 20 11.87 5.20 1.20
C LEU A 20 10.59 4.73 1.86
N LEU A 21 10.19 3.47 1.67
CA LEU A 21 8.92 2.99 2.20
C LEU A 21 8.81 3.13 3.72
N PRO A 22 9.86 2.83 4.50
CA PRO A 22 9.73 3.04 5.95
C PRO A 22 9.45 4.48 6.32
N VAL A 23 10.03 5.43 5.58
CA VAL A 23 9.79 6.85 5.86
C VAL A 23 8.34 7.21 5.53
N LEU A 24 7.85 6.72 4.40
CA LEU A 24 6.46 6.97 4.02
C LEU A 24 5.50 6.34 5.02
N ASP A 25 5.83 5.15 5.52
CA ASP A 25 5.03 4.50 6.55
C ASP A 25 5.00 5.33 7.83
N ASP A 26 6.13 5.91 8.21
CA ASP A 26 6.21 6.75 9.40
C ASP A 26 5.35 8.01 9.24
N ILE A 27 5.38 8.60 8.05
CA ILE A 27 4.55 9.78 7.78
C ILE A 27 3.07 9.40 7.89
N GLY A 28 2.69 8.26 7.34
CA GLY A 28 1.31 7.79 7.43
C GLY A 28 0.88 7.53 8.85
N ARG A 29 1.76 6.94 9.67
CA ARG A 29 1.46 6.72 11.08
C ARG A 29 1.29 8.02 11.84
N ALA A 30 2.15 8.99 11.56
CA ALA A 30 2.04 10.29 12.20
C ALA A 30 0.71 10.95 11.85
N ARG A 31 0.29 10.79 10.59
CA ARG A 31 -1.01 11.34 10.17
C ARG A 31 -2.16 10.68 10.91
N GLU A 32 -2.10 9.36 11.08
CA GLU A 32 -3.16 8.62 11.76
C GLU A 32 -3.27 8.99 13.23
N HIS A 33 -2.17 9.41 13.83
CA HIS A 33 -2.13 9.76 15.23
C HIS A 33 -2.20 11.28 15.47
N ASP A 34 -2.56 12.03 14.43
CA ASP A 34 -2.67 13.49 14.49
C ASP A 34 -1.37 14.15 14.92
N GLU A 35 -0.24 13.55 14.55
CA GLU A 35 1.07 14.09 14.87
C GLU A 35 1.75 14.71 13.67
N LEU A 36 1.09 14.66 12.51
CA LEU A 36 1.64 15.25 11.29
C LEU A 36 1.16 16.69 11.20
N ASP A 37 1.92 17.60 11.80
CA ASP A 37 1.55 19.01 11.82
C ASP A 37 2.79 19.90 11.69
N GLY A 38 2.55 21.19 11.54
CA GLY A 38 3.60 22.17 11.46
C GLY A 38 4.59 21.90 10.36
N ALA A 39 5.86 22.11 10.66
CA ALA A 39 6.93 21.90 9.69
C ALA A 39 7.05 20.44 9.28
N PHE A 40 6.76 19.52 10.19
CA PHE A 40 6.81 18.10 9.88
C PHE A 40 5.79 17.74 8.81
N LYS A 41 4.60 18.34 8.88
CA LYS A 41 3.58 18.11 7.85
C LYS A 41 4.06 18.59 6.49
N VAL A 42 4.68 19.78 6.46
CA VAL A 42 5.17 20.34 5.20
C VAL A 42 6.22 19.41 4.57
N VAL A 43 7.18 18.97 5.38
CA VAL A 43 8.24 18.11 4.88
C VAL A 43 7.69 16.74 4.48
N GLY A 44 6.80 16.17 5.29
CA GLY A 44 6.22 14.87 5.01
C GLY A 44 5.43 14.86 3.72
N GLU A 45 4.59 15.87 3.52
CA GLU A 45 3.78 15.94 2.31
C GLU A 45 4.65 16.21 1.09
N ALA A 46 5.74 16.96 1.25
CA ALA A 46 6.67 17.18 0.14
C ALA A 46 7.35 15.89 -0.26
N LEU A 47 7.71 15.05 0.70
CA LEU A 47 8.33 13.76 0.38
C LEU A 47 7.33 12.83 -0.30
N GLU A 48 6.09 12.80 0.19
CA GLU A 48 5.05 11.98 -0.45
C GLU A 48 4.83 12.44 -1.89
N ALA A 49 4.80 13.74 -2.11
CA ALA A 49 4.63 14.27 -3.46
C ALA A 49 5.80 13.90 -4.37
N ALA A 50 7.01 13.95 -3.82
CA ALA A 50 8.19 13.58 -4.59
C ALA A 50 8.15 12.11 -4.99
N ALA A 51 7.74 11.23 -4.07
CA ALA A 51 7.62 9.81 -4.37
C ALA A 51 6.59 9.57 -5.47
N THR A 52 5.46 10.29 -5.41
CA THR A 52 4.43 10.19 -6.44
C THR A 52 4.97 10.64 -7.79
N ARG A 53 5.73 11.73 -7.82
CA ARG A 53 6.31 12.21 -9.08
C ARG A 53 7.32 11.23 -9.66
N LEU A 54 7.98 10.46 -8.81
CA LEU A 54 8.90 9.43 -9.26
C LEU A 54 8.16 8.22 -9.82
N GLY A 55 6.86 8.13 -9.58
CA GLY A 55 6.05 7.04 -10.12
C GLY A 55 5.57 6.04 -9.10
N LEU A 56 5.81 6.29 -7.81
CA LEU A 56 5.34 5.38 -6.78
C LEU A 56 3.85 5.60 -6.54
N GLU A 57 3.11 4.50 -6.47
CA GLU A 57 1.67 4.53 -6.32
C GLU A 57 1.26 3.65 -5.15
N GLY A 58 0.59 4.23 -4.17
CA GLY A 58 0.08 3.46 -3.03
C GLY A 58 -1.25 2.82 -3.38
N PHE A 59 -1.51 1.66 -2.80
CA PHE A 59 -2.80 1.00 -2.98
C PHE A 59 -3.13 0.24 -1.70
N GLY A 60 -4.37 -0.23 -1.64
CA GLY A 60 -4.89 -0.91 -0.48
C GLY A 60 -5.71 0.05 0.35
N ALA A 61 -7.01 -0.11 0.33
CA ALA A 61 -7.92 0.71 1.10
C ALA A 61 -9.01 -0.19 1.68
N PRO A 62 -9.52 0.14 2.87
CA PRO A 62 -10.65 -0.62 3.39
C PRO A 62 -11.80 -0.62 2.40
N GLY A 63 -12.44 -1.76 2.24
CA GLY A 63 -13.55 -1.92 1.31
C GLY A 63 -13.17 -2.51 -0.03
N GLU A 64 -11.88 -2.62 -0.32
CA GLU A 64 -11.46 -3.22 -1.59
C GLU A 64 -11.66 -4.73 -1.55
N PRO A 65 -12.06 -5.32 -2.68
CA PRO A 65 -12.06 -6.79 -2.76
C PRO A 65 -10.66 -7.33 -2.56
N PHE A 66 -10.57 -8.45 -1.87
CA PHE A 66 -9.27 -9.06 -1.63
C PHE A 66 -8.74 -9.66 -2.93
N ASP A 67 -7.50 -9.32 -3.26
CA ASP A 67 -6.82 -9.82 -4.46
C ASP A 67 -5.48 -10.40 -4.01
N PRO A 68 -5.35 -11.74 -4.00
CA PRO A 68 -4.11 -12.36 -3.48
C PRO A 68 -2.86 -12.03 -4.29
N THR A 69 -3.00 -11.46 -5.49
CA THR A 69 -1.82 -11.07 -6.25
C THR A 69 -1.21 -9.77 -5.75
N VAL A 70 -1.96 -8.95 -5.02
CA VAL A 70 -1.47 -7.66 -4.54
C VAL A 70 -1.70 -7.44 -3.05
N HIS A 71 -2.49 -8.30 -2.41
CA HIS A 71 -2.77 -8.20 -0.97
C HIS A 71 -2.24 -9.42 -0.25
N GLU A 72 -1.72 -9.20 0.94
CA GLU A 72 -1.34 -10.29 1.83
C GLU A 72 -2.27 -10.26 3.04
N ALA A 73 -3.09 -11.29 3.19
CA ALA A 73 -4.02 -11.35 4.34
C ALA A 73 -3.26 -11.84 5.55
N ILE A 74 -3.20 -11.00 6.59
CA ILE A 74 -2.51 -11.36 7.83
C ILE A 74 -3.48 -11.88 8.88
N ALA A 75 -4.78 -11.69 8.68
CA ALA A 75 -5.82 -12.22 9.56
C ALA A 75 -7.13 -12.20 8.81
N GLN A 76 -8.06 -13.01 9.27
CA GLN A 76 -9.38 -13.05 8.64
C GLN A 76 -10.44 -13.22 9.68
N GLU A 77 -11.62 -12.69 9.38
CA GLU A 77 -12.80 -12.85 10.21
C GLU A 77 -13.99 -13.10 9.29
N SER A 78 -15.10 -13.52 9.89
CA SER A 78 -16.35 -13.73 9.15
C SER A 78 -17.24 -12.53 9.37
N SER A 79 -17.96 -12.14 8.34
CA SER A 79 -18.89 -11.02 8.45
C SER A 79 -20.10 -11.25 7.54
N PRO A 80 -21.31 -11.02 8.05
CA PRO A 80 -22.49 -11.08 7.19
C PRO A 80 -22.61 -9.87 6.26
N ASP A 81 -21.75 -8.85 6.45
CA ASP A 81 -21.87 -7.61 5.73
C ASP A 81 -21.11 -7.59 4.42
N VAL A 82 -20.35 -8.64 4.11
CA VAL A 82 -19.60 -8.72 2.87
C VAL A 82 -20.11 -9.88 2.04
N GLU A 83 -20.13 -9.68 0.73
CA GLU A 83 -20.57 -10.72 -0.21
C GLU A 83 -19.39 -11.50 -0.77
N THR A 84 -18.21 -10.89 -0.78
CA THR A 84 -16.99 -11.55 -1.20
C THR A 84 -15.91 -11.21 -0.17
N THR A 85 -14.80 -11.93 -0.22
CA THR A 85 -13.69 -11.63 0.69
C THR A 85 -13.22 -10.22 0.44
N THR A 86 -13.25 -9.40 1.48
CA THR A 86 -13.05 -7.96 1.39
C THR A 86 -11.99 -7.52 2.39
N CYS A 87 -11.12 -6.61 1.96
CA CYS A 87 -10.15 -5.99 2.87
C CYS A 87 -10.90 -5.05 3.80
N ILE A 88 -10.83 -5.29 5.10
CA ILE A 88 -11.54 -4.44 6.06
C ILE A 88 -10.60 -3.52 6.84
N THR A 89 -9.34 -3.93 6.98
CA THR A 89 -8.33 -3.10 7.65
C THR A 89 -7.06 -3.21 6.82
N VAL A 90 -6.42 -2.08 6.59
CA VAL A 90 -5.12 -2.06 5.91
C VAL A 90 -4.06 -1.84 6.98
N PHE A 91 -3.31 -2.88 7.26
CA PHE A 91 -2.29 -2.87 8.28
C PHE A 91 -1.03 -2.19 7.78
N GLN A 92 -0.71 -2.40 6.49
CA GLN A 92 0.43 -1.80 5.85
C GLN A 92 0.08 -1.58 4.39
N GLN A 93 0.22 -0.34 3.93
CA GLN A 93 -0.16 0.00 2.57
C GLN A 93 0.77 -0.66 1.56
N GLY A 94 0.20 -1.12 0.46
CA GLY A 94 0.99 -1.65 -0.65
C GLY A 94 1.43 -0.53 -1.56
N TYR A 95 2.46 -0.80 -2.32
CA TYR A 95 3.01 0.17 -3.27
C TYR A 95 3.37 -0.52 -4.58
N ARG A 96 3.12 0.19 -5.65
CA ARG A 96 3.54 -0.26 -6.97
C ARG A 96 4.33 0.83 -7.67
N TYR A 97 5.24 0.41 -8.53
CA TYR A 97 6.00 1.31 -9.38
C TYR A 97 5.86 0.78 -10.79
N LYS A 98 5.21 1.57 -11.65
CA LYS A 98 4.86 1.12 -13.01
C LYS A 98 4.06 -0.18 -12.90
N ASP A 99 4.49 -1.24 -13.57
CA ASP A 99 3.75 -2.49 -13.58
C ASP A 99 4.22 -3.49 -12.54
N ARG A 100 5.10 -3.08 -11.64
CA ARG A 100 5.62 -4.01 -10.65
C ARG A 100 5.13 -3.65 -9.26
N ILE A 101 4.78 -4.68 -8.52
CA ILE A 101 4.40 -4.53 -7.11
C ILE A 101 5.69 -4.46 -6.31
N VAL A 102 5.92 -3.31 -5.68
CA VAL A 102 7.10 -3.10 -4.86
C VAL A 102 6.91 -3.78 -3.51
N ARG A 103 5.68 -3.73 -3.00
CA ARG A 103 5.34 -4.32 -1.73
C ARG A 103 3.83 -4.57 -1.71
N PRO A 104 3.37 -5.78 -1.36
CA PRO A 104 1.93 -6.02 -1.25
C PRO A 104 1.34 -5.27 -0.07
N ALA A 105 0.04 -5.00 -0.12
CA ALA A 105 -0.66 -4.44 1.02
C ALA A 105 -0.93 -5.56 2.02
N ARG A 106 -0.66 -5.30 3.30
CA ARG A 106 -0.94 -6.28 4.36
C ARG A 106 -2.27 -5.90 4.98
N VAL A 107 -3.22 -6.82 4.95
CA VAL A 107 -4.60 -6.49 5.24
C VAL A 107 -5.22 -7.54 6.16
N VAL A 108 -6.26 -7.12 6.87
CA VAL A 108 -7.19 -8.02 7.52
C VAL A 108 -8.40 -8.12 6.60
N VAL A 109 -8.87 -9.33 6.35
CA VAL A 109 -9.99 -9.53 5.44
C VAL A 109 -11.20 -10.05 6.19
N ALA A 110 -12.37 -9.75 5.66
CA ALA A 110 -13.63 -10.35 6.10
C ALA A 110 -14.09 -11.29 5.01
N GLU A 111 -14.47 -12.50 5.40
CA GLU A 111 -15.07 -13.47 4.48
C GLU A 111 -16.56 -13.51 4.73
N PRO A 112 -17.36 -13.81 3.69
CA PRO A 112 -18.80 -13.91 3.89
C PRO A 112 -19.10 -14.96 4.96
N ALA A 113 -19.94 -14.58 5.93
CA ALA A 113 -20.39 -15.54 6.93
C ALA A 113 -21.36 -16.48 6.26
N THR A 114 -21.14 -17.78 6.46
CA THR A 114 -22.10 -18.75 5.95
C THR A 114 -23.35 -18.65 6.83
N SER A 115 -24.47 -18.52 6.17
CA SER A 115 -25.73 -18.55 6.89
C SER A 115 -26.03 -20.00 7.21
N ALA A 116 -25.66 -20.52 8.14
CA ALA A 116 -25.80 -21.87 8.35
C ALA A 116 -26.88 -22.48 8.83
N GLU A 117 -26.70 -22.36 8.60
CA GLU A 117 -27.08 -22.53 8.88
C GLU A 117 -27.25 -22.80 9.46
#